data_ca438561f986bd1206af720e37e09596
#
_entry.id   ca438561f986bd1206af720e37e09596
#
_cell.length_a   1.000
_cell.length_b   1.000
_cell.length_c   1.000
_cell.angle_alpha   90.00
_cell.angle_beta   90.00
_cell.angle_gamma   90.00
#
_symmetry.space_group_name_H-M   'P 1'
#
loop_
_entity.id
_entity.type
_entity.pdbx_description
1 polymer ?
#
loop_
_entity_poly.entity_id
_entity_poly.type
_entity_poly.pdbx_seq_one_letter_code
_entity_poly.pdbx_strand_id
1 'polypeptide(L)'
;MESRKSEAPLLDLSPPSSSGLLERLFKLRLHGTTVKTELIAGVTTFITMAYIIFVNPNIMADAGIDHGAAFVATCIAAALGCLLMGLYANWPVGLAPGMGLNAFFTYTVVGTMGYHWETALGAVFISGVLFMALTLSRIREWLLNSIPVSLRHAMGAGVGLFLGVIGLKTAGIVVASPATLIKLGALHEPGPLLAAICFLMIAILSYHRVFGAILISIITVTLAGWGLGLVEYHGIFSTPPSLAPTWMAMDLKGVFNVSMISVVLAFLFVHMFDTAGTLMGVAQRAGLVNAEGRIENLSRAMKADSVSSVFGAVVGVPPVTSYVESAAGVAAGGRTGLTAVTVGILFVAAMFFAPLAGMIPAYATAGALIYVAMLMMSGMAHIEWDDATDSIPAIVTAIMMPLTFSVADGIALGFITYVALKAGTGKFKDISISLWVLCAIFIAKFIFL
;
A
#
# COMPACT_ATOMS: atom_id res chain seq x y z
N MET A 1 62.58 -9.52 26.39
CA MET A 1 61.61 -8.74 25.57
C MET A 1 60.29 -9.45 25.68
N GLU A 2 59.48 -9.08 26.66
CA GLU A 2 58.17 -9.63 26.92
C GLU A 2 57.14 -8.86 26.10
N SER A 3 56.40 -9.55 25.25
CA SER A 3 55.30 -8.98 24.47
C SER A 3 54.06 -8.78 25.36
N ARG A 4 53.75 -7.53 25.71
CA ARG A 4 52.46 -7.17 26.30
C ARG A 4 51.36 -7.43 25.29
N LYS A 5 50.57 -8.48 25.54
CA LYS A 5 49.25 -8.65 24.90
C LYS A 5 48.34 -7.53 25.41
N SER A 6 47.94 -6.64 24.54
CA SER A 6 46.85 -5.67 24.76
C SER A 6 45.54 -6.43 24.88
N GLU A 7 45.06 -6.63 26.10
CA GLU A 7 43.68 -7.07 26.33
C GLU A 7 42.74 -5.93 25.96
N ALA A 8 41.89 -6.15 24.93
CA ALA A 8 40.78 -5.27 24.61
C ALA A 8 39.81 -5.24 25.81
N PRO A 9 39.30 -4.07 26.24
CA PRO A 9 38.40 -3.99 27.36
C PRO A 9 37.13 -4.79 27.04
N LEU A 10 36.84 -5.77 27.91
CA LEU A 10 35.57 -6.49 27.91
C LEU A 10 34.46 -5.46 28.10
N LEU A 11 33.61 -5.30 27.08
CA LEU A 11 32.38 -4.53 27.19
C LEU A 11 31.56 -5.12 28.34
N ASP A 12 31.36 -4.31 29.38
CA ASP A 12 30.51 -4.64 30.52
C ASP A 12 29.09 -4.87 30.07
N LEU A 13 28.67 -6.12 29.92
CA LEU A 13 27.35 -6.56 29.51
C LEU A 13 26.35 -6.61 30.68
N SER A 14 26.69 -6.03 31.83
CA SER A 14 25.78 -5.96 32.96
C SER A 14 24.57 -5.08 32.62
N PRO A 15 23.33 -5.56 32.79
CA PRO A 15 22.14 -4.76 32.52
C PRO A 15 22.12 -3.60 33.53
N PRO A 16 22.07 -2.33 33.07
CA PRO A 16 21.95 -1.21 33.99
C PRO A 16 20.60 -1.28 34.70
N SER A 17 20.62 -1.07 36.00
CA SER A 17 19.53 -1.21 36.97
C SER A 17 18.34 -0.23 36.78
N SER A 18 18.23 0.45 35.65
CA SER A 18 17.09 1.31 35.27
C SER A 18 16.91 1.38 33.76
N SER A 19 16.51 0.28 33.13
CA SER A 19 16.03 0.36 31.76
C SER A 19 14.63 1.02 31.77
N GLY A 20 14.50 2.22 31.21
CA GLY A 20 13.21 2.91 31.07
C GLY A 20 12.20 2.05 30.30
N LEU A 21 10.90 2.34 30.44
CA LEU A 21 9.81 1.60 29.80
C LEU A 21 10.04 1.40 28.28
N LEU A 22 10.52 2.44 27.60
CA LEU A 22 10.80 2.40 26.15
C LEU A 22 11.91 1.41 25.80
N GLU A 23 12.96 1.30 26.62
CA GLU A 23 14.02 0.32 26.42
C GLU A 23 13.52 -1.12 26.56
N ARG A 24 12.63 -1.36 27.55
CA ARG A 24 12.02 -2.70 27.76
C ARG A 24 11.11 -3.10 26.59
N LEU A 25 10.34 -2.15 26.05
CA LEU A 25 9.40 -2.42 24.97
C LEU A 25 10.11 -2.58 23.61
N PHE A 26 11.03 -1.68 23.29
CA PHE A 26 11.60 -1.58 21.93
C PHE A 26 13.03 -2.07 21.79
N LYS A 27 13.74 -2.36 22.91
CA LYS A 27 15.13 -2.86 22.92
C LYS A 27 16.06 -1.96 22.10
N LEU A 28 15.98 -0.65 22.31
CA LEU A 28 16.66 0.37 21.51
C LEU A 28 18.16 0.15 21.42
N ARG A 29 18.83 -0.19 22.56
CA ARG A 29 20.27 -0.45 22.62
C ARG A 29 20.66 -1.68 21.81
N LEU A 30 19.84 -2.73 21.85
CA LEU A 30 20.08 -3.95 21.08
C LEU A 30 20.10 -3.67 19.58
N HIS A 31 19.23 -2.76 19.12
CA HIS A 31 19.15 -2.35 17.73
C HIS A 31 20.04 -1.14 17.38
N GLY A 32 20.92 -0.70 18.29
CA GLY A 32 21.90 0.37 18.05
C GLY A 32 21.27 1.75 17.79
N THR A 33 20.09 2.02 18.37
CA THR A 33 19.34 3.27 18.14
C THR A 33 19.04 4.00 19.46
N THR A 34 18.47 5.20 19.36
CA THR A 34 18.07 6.04 20.51
C THR A 34 16.64 6.51 20.35
N VAL A 35 15.97 6.89 21.45
CA VAL A 35 14.62 7.46 21.42
C VAL A 35 14.55 8.64 20.47
N LYS A 36 15.53 9.55 20.50
CA LYS A 36 15.56 10.73 19.61
C LYS A 36 15.61 10.32 18.13
N THR A 37 16.45 9.35 17.79
CA THR A 37 16.59 8.85 16.41
C THR A 37 15.30 8.21 15.94
N GLU A 38 14.66 7.39 16.77
CA GLU A 38 13.39 6.73 16.44
C GLU A 38 12.24 7.74 16.25
N LEU A 39 12.16 8.78 17.09
CA LEU A 39 11.17 9.85 16.92
C LEU A 39 11.39 10.61 15.62
N ILE A 40 12.62 10.99 15.27
CA ILE A 40 12.95 11.64 14.00
C ILE A 40 12.59 10.73 12.83
N ALA A 41 12.92 9.45 12.90
CA ALA A 41 12.58 8.46 11.89
C ALA A 41 11.05 8.32 11.73
N GLY A 42 10.30 8.33 12.83
CA GLY A 42 8.84 8.28 12.81
C GLY A 42 8.22 9.52 12.16
N VAL A 43 8.70 10.71 12.50
CA VAL A 43 8.27 11.96 11.84
C VAL A 43 8.62 11.92 10.34
N THR A 44 9.81 11.46 9.98
CA THR A 44 10.23 11.32 8.57
C THR A 44 9.31 10.36 7.82
N THR A 45 9.02 9.19 8.38
CA THR A 45 8.08 8.22 7.79
C THR A 45 6.68 8.84 7.64
N PHE A 46 6.17 9.48 8.70
CA PHE A 46 4.86 10.13 8.65
C PHE A 46 4.78 11.16 7.53
N ILE A 47 5.74 12.08 7.42
CA ILE A 47 5.76 13.11 6.38
C ILE A 47 5.77 12.51 4.98
N THR A 48 6.50 11.40 4.77
CA THR A 48 6.56 10.73 3.46
C THR A 48 5.29 10.00 3.08
N MET A 49 4.49 9.52 4.04
CA MET A 49 3.24 8.80 3.79
C MET A 49 1.97 9.61 4.11
N ALA A 50 2.09 10.83 4.67
CA ALA A 50 0.95 11.64 5.10
C ALA A 50 0.01 12.05 3.94
N TYR A 51 0.46 11.97 2.70
CA TYR A 51 -0.40 12.23 1.53
C TYR A 51 -1.63 11.30 1.48
N ILE A 52 -1.57 10.12 2.11
CA ILE A 52 -2.70 9.18 2.16
C ILE A 52 -3.91 9.78 2.88
N ILE A 53 -3.69 10.71 3.81
CA ILE A 53 -4.72 11.42 4.57
C ILE A 53 -5.64 12.22 3.63
N PHE A 54 -5.11 12.64 2.48
CA PHE A 54 -5.83 13.41 1.48
C PHE A 54 -6.31 12.53 0.32
N VAL A 55 -5.44 11.64 -0.15
CA VAL A 55 -5.69 10.83 -1.34
C VAL A 55 -6.76 9.77 -1.08
N ASN A 56 -6.70 9.06 0.05
CA ASN A 56 -7.66 7.99 0.33
C ASN A 56 -9.10 8.49 0.48
N PRO A 57 -9.39 9.55 1.26
CA PRO A 57 -10.76 10.08 1.35
C PRO A 57 -11.32 10.55 0.01
N ASN A 58 -10.49 11.15 -0.85
CA ASN A 58 -10.92 11.57 -2.19
C ASN A 58 -11.30 10.36 -3.07
N ILE A 59 -10.48 9.31 -3.07
CA ILE A 59 -10.79 8.07 -3.79
C ILE A 59 -12.07 7.42 -3.23
N MET A 60 -12.23 7.38 -1.93
CA MET A 60 -13.41 6.77 -1.29
C MET A 60 -14.69 7.58 -1.52
N ALA A 61 -14.57 8.92 -1.62
CA ALA A 61 -15.71 9.78 -1.98
C ALA A 61 -16.22 9.46 -3.39
N ASP A 62 -15.35 9.09 -4.34
CA ASP A 62 -15.75 8.62 -5.67
C ASP A 62 -16.58 7.32 -5.61
N ALA A 63 -16.45 6.53 -4.54
CA ALA A 63 -17.30 5.36 -4.28
C ALA A 63 -18.61 5.70 -3.56
N GLY A 64 -18.85 6.97 -3.25
CA GLY A 64 -20.03 7.44 -2.53
C GLY A 64 -19.94 7.39 -1.00
N ILE A 65 -18.74 7.20 -0.45
CA ILE A 65 -18.49 7.24 0.99
C ILE A 65 -18.31 8.71 1.43
N ASP A 66 -18.89 9.06 2.58
CA ASP A 66 -18.71 10.41 3.15
C ASP A 66 -17.24 10.74 3.34
N HIS A 67 -16.80 11.85 2.74
CA HIS A 67 -15.40 12.26 2.74
C HIS A 67 -14.83 12.47 4.15
N GLY A 68 -15.61 13.08 5.05
CA GLY A 68 -15.18 13.33 6.43
C GLY A 68 -15.03 12.03 7.22
N ALA A 69 -15.99 11.11 7.08
CA ALA A 69 -15.91 9.78 7.70
C ALA A 69 -14.74 8.97 7.14
N ALA A 70 -14.51 9.00 5.82
CA ALA A 70 -13.39 8.34 5.17
C ALA A 70 -12.03 8.89 5.65
N PHE A 71 -11.93 10.20 5.85
CA PHE A 71 -10.75 10.85 6.42
C PHE A 71 -10.43 10.34 7.84
N VAL A 72 -11.42 10.36 8.73
CA VAL A 72 -11.25 9.87 10.11
C VAL A 72 -10.96 8.37 10.12
N ALA A 73 -11.69 7.58 9.33
CA ALA A 73 -11.45 6.15 9.20
C ALA A 73 -10.03 5.84 8.72
N THR A 74 -9.51 6.60 7.75
CA THR A 74 -8.13 6.50 7.26
C THR A 74 -7.11 6.74 8.38
N CYS A 75 -7.28 7.81 9.13
CA CYS A 75 -6.38 8.17 10.23
C CYS A 75 -6.42 7.12 11.36
N ILE A 76 -7.60 6.63 11.74
CA ILE A 76 -7.76 5.61 12.79
C ILE A 76 -7.16 4.29 12.35
N ALA A 77 -7.44 3.84 11.13
CA ALA A 77 -6.92 2.59 10.61
C ALA A 77 -5.39 2.62 10.50
N ALA A 78 -4.82 3.72 10.00
CA ALA A 78 -3.38 3.91 9.94
C ALA A 78 -2.75 3.97 11.34
N ALA A 79 -3.34 4.71 12.27
CA ALA A 79 -2.86 4.81 13.65
C ALA A 79 -2.82 3.44 14.32
N LEU A 80 -3.92 2.68 14.25
CA LEU A 80 -3.98 1.34 14.85
C LEU A 80 -2.99 0.38 14.19
N GLY A 81 -2.91 0.39 12.85
CA GLY A 81 -1.95 -0.43 12.11
C GLY A 81 -0.51 -0.15 12.53
N CYS A 82 -0.13 1.12 12.62
CA CYS A 82 1.18 1.53 13.06
C CYS A 82 1.46 1.15 14.53
N LEU A 83 0.47 1.29 15.41
CA LEU A 83 0.60 0.89 16.82
C LEU A 83 0.77 -0.63 16.94
N LEU A 84 -0.01 -1.42 16.21
CA LEU A 84 0.15 -2.88 16.17
C LEU A 84 1.53 -3.28 15.63
N MET A 85 1.96 -2.68 14.53
CA MET A 85 3.28 -2.96 13.96
C MET A 85 4.40 -2.58 14.93
N GLY A 86 4.30 -1.43 15.60
CA GLY A 86 5.30 -0.97 16.54
C GLY A 86 5.36 -1.75 17.84
N LEU A 87 4.20 -1.95 18.50
CA LEU A 87 4.13 -2.56 19.83
C LEU A 87 4.22 -4.09 19.80
N TYR A 88 3.61 -4.73 18.79
CA TYR A 88 3.56 -6.20 18.72
C TYR A 88 4.71 -6.80 17.91
N ALA A 89 5.03 -6.22 16.74
CA ALA A 89 6.10 -6.73 15.90
C ALA A 89 7.47 -6.10 16.19
N ASN A 90 7.51 -4.92 16.80
CA ASN A 90 8.69 -4.09 17.02
C ASN A 90 9.41 -3.73 15.70
N TRP A 91 8.64 -3.33 14.69
CA TRP A 91 9.15 -2.98 13.36
C TRP A 91 8.98 -1.50 13.03
N PRO A 92 9.96 -0.85 12.36
CA PRO A 92 9.92 0.55 11.97
C PRO A 92 9.12 0.77 10.69
N VAL A 93 7.90 0.22 10.60
CA VAL A 93 7.08 0.24 9.40
C VAL A 93 5.73 0.91 9.69
N GLY A 94 5.42 1.95 8.92
CA GLY A 94 4.11 2.57 8.92
C GLY A 94 3.10 1.78 8.07
N LEU A 95 1.87 1.72 8.54
CA LEU A 95 0.73 1.11 7.87
C LEU A 95 -0.33 2.16 7.57
N ALA A 96 -0.98 2.03 6.42
CA ALA A 96 -2.15 2.83 6.05
C ALA A 96 -2.94 2.10 4.94
N PRO A 97 -4.16 2.57 4.56
CA PRO A 97 -4.88 1.99 3.43
C PRO A 97 -4.06 1.97 2.14
N GLY A 98 -3.97 0.80 1.50
CA GLY A 98 -3.11 0.57 0.34
C GLY A 98 -3.64 1.20 -0.93
N MET A 99 -2.85 2.06 -1.59
CA MET A 99 -3.30 2.88 -2.72
C MET A 99 -3.88 2.08 -3.89
N GLY A 100 -3.21 1.01 -4.30
CA GLY A 100 -3.70 0.16 -5.39
C GLY A 100 -4.97 -0.58 -5.04
N LEU A 101 -5.11 -1.01 -3.78
CA LEU A 101 -6.30 -1.69 -3.27
C LEU A 101 -7.46 -0.73 -3.10
N ASN A 102 -7.20 0.54 -2.74
CA ASN A 102 -8.22 1.61 -2.67
C ASN A 102 -8.80 1.88 -4.06
N ALA A 103 -7.93 2.00 -5.06
CA ALA A 103 -8.33 2.21 -6.44
C ALA A 103 -9.14 1.01 -6.98
N PHE A 104 -8.73 -0.21 -6.71
CA PHE A 104 -9.48 -1.42 -7.07
C PHE A 104 -10.85 -1.46 -6.39
N PHE A 105 -10.92 -1.13 -5.09
CA PHE A 105 -12.16 -1.01 -4.34
C PHE A 105 -13.12 -0.04 -5.00
N THR A 106 -12.69 1.20 -5.22
CA THR A 106 -13.55 2.29 -5.69
C THR A 106 -13.90 2.15 -7.16
N TYR A 107 -12.91 2.00 -8.03
CA TYR A 107 -13.14 2.12 -9.47
C TYR A 107 -13.55 0.81 -10.13
N THR A 108 -13.06 -0.33 -9.60
CA THR A 108 -13.46 -1.63 -10.15
C THR A 108 -14.71 -2.17 -9.45
N VAL A 109 -14.63 -2.41 -8.13
CA VAL A 109 -15.71 -3.13 -7.44
C VAL A 109 -16.97 -2.27 -7.34
N VAL A 110 -16.85 -1.02 -6.94
CA VAL A 110 -18.00 -0.11 -6.85
C VAL A 110 -18.35 0.48 -8.22
N GLY A 111 -17.36 1.07 -8.91
CA GLY A 111 -17.60 1.82 -10.14
C GLY A 111 -17.96 0.94 -11.34
N THR A 112 -17.15 -0.08 -11.67
CA THR A 112 -17.32 -0.91 -12.88
C THR A 112 -18.27 -2.08 -12.65
N MET A 113 -18.12 -2.80 -11.52
CA MET A 113 -18.95 -3.96 -11.20
C MET A 113 -20.32 -3.54 -10.62
N GLY A 114 -20.48 -2.28 -10.18
CA GLY A 114 -21.76 -1.72 -9.72
C GLY A 114 -22.18 -2.19 -8.32
N TYR A 115 -21.28 -2.74 -7.52
CA TYR A 115 -21.58 -3.12 -6.14
C TYR A 115 -21.66 -1.90 -5.22
N HIS A 116 -22.50 -1.98 -4.20
CA HIS A 116 -22.49 -1.00 -3.12
C HIS A 116 -21.15 -1.05 -2.37
N TRP A 117 -20.66 0.08 -1.91
CA TRP A 117 -19.38 0.16 -1.19
C TRP A 117 -19.39 -0.64 0.12
N GLU A 118 -20.54 -0.81 0.77
CA GLU A 118 -20.70 -1.66 1.96
C GLU A 118 -20.41 -3.14 1.64
N THR A 119 -20.85 -3.61 0.47
CA THR A 119 -20.55 -4.98 0.00
C THR A 119 -19.07 -5.12 -0.34
N ALA A 120 -18.47 -4.10 -0.96
CA ALA A 120 -17.04 -4.08 -1.22
C ALA A 120 -16.21 -4.11 0.09
N LEU A 121 -16.64 -3.39 1.15
CA LEU A 121 -16.04 -3.49 2.49
C LEU A 121 -16.20 -4.89 3.09
N GLY A 122 -17.33 -5.53 2.87
CA GLY A 122 -17.53 -6.94 3.25
C GLY A 122 -16.49 -7.86 2.61
N ALA A 123 -16.19 -7.66 1.32
CA ALA A 123 -15.15 -8.42 0.63
C ALA A 123 -13.74 -8.14 1.20
N VAL A 124 -13.44 -6.88 1.53
CA VAL A 124 -12.19 -6.50 2.22
C VAL A 124 -12.07 -7.20 3.57
N PHE A 125 -13.15 -7.21 4.36
CA PHE A 125 -13.17 -7.88 5.66
C PHE A 125 -12.88 -9.39 5.51
N ILE A 126 -13.59 -10.08 4.62
CA ILE A 126 -13.39 -11.53 4.38
C ILE A 126 -11.97 -11.79 3.89
N SER A 127 -11.46 -10.99 2.94
CA SER A 127 -10.08 -11.07 2.46
C SER A 127 -9.07 -10.90 3.61
N GLY A 128 -9.28 -9.93 4.50
CA GLY A 128 -8.44 -9.70 5.67
C GLY A 128 -8.45 -10.88 6.65
N VAL A 129 -9.64 -11.45 6.92
CA VAL A 129 -9.79 -12.65 7.77
C VAL A 129 -9.08 -13.86 7.13
N LEU A 130 -9.21 -14.06 5.82
CA LEU A 130 -8.49 -15.11 5.11
C LEU A 130 -6.98 -14.89 5.18
N PHE A 131 -6.50 -13.66 4.99
CA PHE A 131 -5.08 -13.32 5.12
C PHE A 131 -4.56 -13.59 6.53
N MET A 132 -5.33 -13.24 7.56
CA MET A 132 -5.01 -13.55 8.95
C MET A 132 -4.94 -15.07 9.19
N ALA A 133 -5.92 -15.83 8.70
CA ALA A 133 -5.93 -17.30 8.81
C ALA A 133 -4.73 -17.93 8.10
N LEU A 134 -4.38 -17.47 6.89
CA LEU A 134 -3.18 -17.90 6.18
C LEU A 134 -1.90 -17.54 6.93
N THR A 135 -1.84 -16.36 7.55
CA THR A 135 -0.67 -15.90 8.31
C THR A 135 -0.47 -16.71 9.61
N LEU A 136 -1.55 -17.22 10.20
CA LEU A 136 -1.51 -18.11 11.37
C LEU A 136 -1.15 -19.54 11.00
N SER A 137 -1.40 -19.97 9.77
CA SER A 137 -1.14 -21.30 9.27
C SER A 137 0.22 -21.41 8.55
N ARG A 138 0.74 -22.64 8.37
CA ARG A 138 1.92 -22.90 7.54
C ARG A 138 1.62 -22.83 6.03
N ILE A 139 0.36 -22.72 5.65
CA ILE A 139 -0.11 -22.66 4.25
C ILE A 139 0.41 -21.41 3.55
N ARG A 140 0.67 -20.32 4.30
CA ARG A 140 1.22 -19.08 3.75
C ARG A 140 2.53 -19.28 2.99
N GLU A 141 3.51 -19.98 3.59
CA GLU A 141 4.82 -20.22 2.95
C GLU A 141 4.64 -21.04 1.68
N TRP A 142 3.76 -22.03 1.72
CA TRP A 142 3.42 -22.83 0.56
C TRP A 142 2.76 -21.97 -0.54
N LEU A 143 1.80 -21.10 -0.21
CA LEU A 143 1.11 -20.24 -1.17
C LEU A 143 2.05 -19.20 -1.77
N LEU A 144 2.87 -18.52 -0.94
CA LEU A 144 3.85 -17.55 -1.42
C LEU A 144 4.87 -18.17 -2.39
N ASN A 145 5.31 -19.41 -2.10
CA ASN A 145 6.26 -20.13 -2.95
C ASN A 145 5.61 -20.76 -4.20
N SER A 146 4.28 -20.90 -4.19
CA SER A 146 3.54 -21.50 -5.31
C SER A 146 3.30 -20.56 -6.48
N ILE A 147 3.34 -19.24 -6.25
CA ILE A 147 3.14 -18.25 -7.30
C ILE A 147 4.49 -17.82 -7.86
N PRO A 148 4.68 -17.91 -9.19
CA PRO A 148 5.91 -17.50 -9.85
C PRO A 148 6.33 -16.08 -9.54
N VAL A 149 7.63 -15.87 -9.41
CA VAL A 149 8.21 -14.55 -9.08
C VAL A 149 7.82 -13.50 -10.12
N SER A 150 7.83 -13.87 -11.41
CA SER A 150 7.42 -13.01 -12.51
C SER A 150 5.98 -12.50 -12.37
N LEU A 151 5.02 -13.38 -12.02
CA LEU A 151 3.63 -12.99 -11.79
C LEU A 151 3.46 -12.12 -10.55
N ARG A 152 4.23 -12.34 -9.48
CA ARG A 152 4.20 -11.49 -8.28
C ARG A 152 4.62 -10.05 -8.60
N HIS A 153 5.71 -9.88 -9.34
CA HIS A 153 6.16 -8.57 -9.78
C HIS A 153 5.20 -7.91 -10.76
N ALA A 154 4.62 -8.71 -11.66
CA ALA A 154 3.62 -8.25 -12.62
C ALA A 154 2.33 -7.77 -11.96
N MET A 155 1.87 -8.44 -10.89
CA MET A 155 0.71 -7.97 -10.13
C MET A 155 0.95 -6.58 -9.53
N GLY A 156 2.08 -6.36 -8.87
CA GLY A 156 2.44 -5.05 -8.33
C GLY A 156 2.54 -3.97 -9.40
N ALA A 157 3.21 -4.28 -10.51
CA ALA A 157 3.36 -3.37 -11.65
C ALA A 157 2.02 -3.08 -12.34
N GLY A 158 1.15 -4.08 -12.49
CA GLY A 158 -0.18 -3.93 -13.07
C GLY A 158 -1.09 -3.03 -12.23
N VAL A 159 -1.06 -3.20 -10.90
CA VAL A 159 -1.74 -2.29 -9.98
C VAL A 159 -1.18 -0.87 -10.10
N GLY A 160 0.14 -0.73 -10.28
CA GLY A 160 0.77 0.56 -10.56
C GLY A 160 0.27 1.19 -11.85
N LEU A 161 0.24 0.43 -12.97
CA LEU A 161 -0.32 0.90 -14.25
C LEU A 161 -1.78 1.31 -14.11
N PHE A 162 -2.59 0.51 -13.42
CA PHE A 162 -4.00 0.81 -13.15
C PHE A 162 -4.16 2.13 -12.39
N LEU A 163 -3.38 2.31 -11.32
CA LEU A 163 -3.36 3.55 -10.54
C LEU A 163 -2.91 4.75 -11.38
N GLY A 164 -1.92 4.56 -12.28
CA GLY A 164 -1.44 5.58 -13.20
C GLY A 164 -2.52 6.05 -14.16
N VAL A 165 -3.30 5.13 -14.74
CA VAL A 165 -4.44 5.46 -15.62
C VAL A 165 -5.51 6.23 -14.84
N ILE A 166 -5.81 5.83 -13.61
CA ILE A 166 -6.75 6.56 -12.75
C ILE A 166 -6.22 7.97 -12.45
N GLY A 167 -4.96 8.10 -12.07
CA GLY A 167 -4.33 9.40 -11.82
C GLY A 167 -4.40 10.32 -13.04
N LEU A 168 -4.08 9.82 -14.21
CA LEU A 168 -4.16 10.58 -15.48
C LEU A 168 -5.60 10.99 -15.83
N LYS A 169 -6.58 10.12 -15.56
CA LYS A 169 -8.02 10.41 -15.75
C LYS A 169 -8.48 11.48 -14.74
N THR A 170 -8.17 11.31 -13.46
CA THR A 170 -8.54 12.27 -12.41
C THR A 170 -7.89 13.64 -12.62
N ALA A 171 -6.67 13.66 -13.14
CA ALA A 171 -5.98 14.89 -13.53
C ALA A 171 -6.62 15.58 -14.74
N GLY A 172 -7.48 14.91 -15.51
CA GLY A 172 -7.98 15.41 -16.78
C GLY A 172 -6.94 15.42 -17.92
N ILE A 173 -5.76 14.82 -17.68
CA ILE A 173 -4.70 14.70 -18.70
C ILE A 173 -5.11 13.69 -19.77
N VAL A 174 -5.78 12.61 -19.38
CA VAL A 174 -6.35 11.61 -20.28
C VAL A 174 -7.85 11.62 -20.13
N VAL A 175 -8.57 11.73 -21.24
CA VAL A 175 -10.03 11.78 -21.30
C VAL A 175 -10.59 10.72 -22.27
N ALA A 176 -11.85 10.34 -22.07
CA ALA A 176 -12.52 9.39 -22.94
C ALA A 176 -12.62 9.91 -24.38
N SER A 177 -12.51 8.99 -25.36
CA SER A 177 -12.68 9.27 -26.78
C SER A 177 -13.44 8.13 -27.45
N PRO A 178 -14.57 8.38 -28.12
CA PRO A 178 -15.31 7.33 -28.81
C PRO A 178 -14.52 6.60 -29.89
N ALA A 179 -13.56 7.30 -30.54
CA ALA A 179 -12.79 6.75 -31.65
C ALA A 179 -11.58 5.91 -31.20
N THR A 180 -10.91 6.30 -30.09
CA THR A 180 -9.63 5.73 -29.66
C THR A 180 -9.65 5.23 -28.21
N LEU A 181 -10.83 5.13 -27.58
CA LEU A 181 -11.10 4.87 -26.17
C LEU A 181 -10.60 6.02 -25.27
N ILE A 182 -9.40 6.48 -25.46
CA ILE A 182 -8.77 7.58 -24.69
C ILE A 182 -8.05 8.55 -25.63
N LYS A 183 -7.96 9.80 -25.22
CA LYS A 183 -7.18 10.86 -25.89
C LYS A 183 -6.58 11.83 -24.87
N LEU A 184 -5.66 12.67 -25.31
CA LEU A 184 -5.10 13.75 -24.52
C LEU A 184 -6.19 14.80 -24.23
N GLY A 185 -6.32 15.18 -22.96
CA GLY A 185 -7.22 16.25 -22.51
C GLY A 185 -6.69 17.64 -22.80
N ALA A 186 -7.39 18.65 -22.32
CA ALA A 186 -7.06 20.06 -22.49
C ALA A 186 -5.98 20.49 -21.47
N LEU A 187 -4.70 20.29 -21.80
CA LEU A 187 -3.58 20.59 -20.91
C LEU A 187 -3.42 22.09 -20.57
N HIS A 188 -4.09 22.98 -21.32
CA HIS A 188 -4.11 24.43 -21.04
C HIS A 188 -5.08 24.79 -19.90
N GLU A 189 -5.98 23.89 -19.51
CA GLU A 189 -6.86 24.11 -18.36
C GLU A 189 -6.07 24.06 -17.04
N PRO A 190 -6.46 24.85 -16.03
CA PRO A 190 -5.73 24.94 -14.76
C PRO A 190 -5.58 23.58 -14.05
N GLY A 191 -6.63 22.75 -14.03
CA GLY A 191 -6.62 21.45 -13.37
C GLY A 191 -5.55 20.49 -13.90
N PRO A 192 -5.59 20.10 -15.20
CA PRO A 192 -4.58 19.24 -15.83
C PRO A 192 -3.15 19.83 -15.74
N LEU A 193 -3.02 21.15 -15.91
CA LEU A 193 -1.73 21.81 -15.82
C LEU A 193 -1.14 21.71 -14.41
N LEU A 194 -1.94 22.00 -13.39
CA LEU A 194 -1.51 21.92 -11.98
C LEU A 194 -1.21 20.48 -11.56
N ALA A 195 -1.94 19.48 -12.07
CA ALA A 195 -1.65 18.07 -11.83
C ALA A 195 -0.29 17.66 -12.46
N ALA A 196 0.01 18.11 -13.67
CA ALA A 196 1.29 17.87 -14.33
C ALA A 196 2.44 18.56 -13.57
N ILE A 197 2.24 19.80 -13.13
CA ILE A 197 3.21 20.52 -12.29
C ILE A 197 3.45 19.79 -10.97
N CYS A 198 2.37 19.31 -10.31
CA CYS A 198 2.47 18.53 -9.07
C CYS A 198 3.35 17.29 -9.29
N PHE A 199 3.06 16.49 -10.32
CA PHE A 199 3.85 15.30 -10.64
C PHE A 199 5.33 15.62 -10.89
N LEU A 200 5.64 16.65 -11.69
CA LEU A 200 7.01 17.08 -11.96
C LEU A 200 7.72 17.56 -10.71
N MET A 201 7.04 18.35 -9.85
CA MET A 201 7.60 18.77 -8.58
C MET A 201 7.94 17.59 -7.68
N ILE A 202 7.04 16.61 -7.57
CA ILE A 202 7.31 15.40 -6.79
C ILE A 202 8.56 14.70 -7.33
N ALA A 203 8.66 14.51 -8.64
CA ALA A 203 9.80 13.85 -9.28
C ALA A 203 11.12 14.59 -9.03
N ILE A 204 11.13 15.92 -9.19
CA ILE A 204 12.32 16.76 -8.97
C ILE A 204 12.73 16.73 -7.49
N LEU A 205 11.80 16.96 -6.56
CA LEU A 205 12.10 16.94 -5.13
C LEU A 205 12.57 15.55 -4.65
N SER A 206 11.97 14.49 -5.19
CA SER A 206 12.38 13.12 -4.90
C SER A 206 13.77 12.80 -5.43
N TYR A 207 14.13 13.30 -6.62
CA TYR A 207 15.49 13.19 -7.17
C TYR A 207 16.52 13.85 -6.25
N HIS A 208 16.19 15.02 -5.69
CA HIS A 208 17.02 15.72 -4.70
C HIS A 208 16.90 15.13 -3.28
N ARG A 209 16.22 14.00 -3.11
CA ARG A 209 16.03 13.31 -1.81
C ARG A 209 15.39 14.21 -0.74
N VAL A 210 14.51 15.11 -1.13
CA VAL A 210 13.75 15.96 -0.20
C VAL A 210 12.70 15.11 0.49
N PHE A 211 12.77 15.03 1.83
CA PHE A 211 11.76 14.31 2.61
C PHE A 211 10.39 14.95 2.45
N GLY A 212 9.36 14.13 2.26
CA GLY A 212 7.99 14.64 2.08
C GLY A 212 7.73 15.29 0.73
N ALA A 213 8.50 14.99 -0.32
CA ALA A 213 8.35 15.52 -1.67
C ALA A 213 6.89 15.51 -2.15
N ILE A 214 6.17 14.42 -1.91
CA ILE A 214 4.76 14.27 -2.29
C ILE A 214 3.89 15.28 -1.53
N LEU A 215 4.03 15.34 -0.21
CA LEU A 215 3.24 16.24 0.64
C LEU A 215 3.51 17.72 0.31
N ILE A 216 4.79 18.09 0.17
CA ILE A 216 5.20 19.47 -0.20
C ILE A 216 4.58 19.86 -1.53
N SER A 217 4.63 18.98 -2.53
CA SER A 217 4.09 19.27 -3.87
C SER A 217 2.57 19.40 -3.85
N ILE A 218 1.85 18.52 -3.14
CA ILE A 218 0.39 18.63 -2.96
C ILE A 218 0.03 19.97 -2.32
N ILE A 219 0.68 20.33 -1.22
CA ILE A 219 0.40 21.61 -0.53
C ILE A 219 0.72 22.80 -1.44
N THR A 220 1.86 22.79 -2.12
CA THR A 220 2.27 23.90 -3.00
C THR A 220 1.26 24.12 -4.14
N VAL A 221 0.82 23.02 -4.78
CA VAL A 221 -0.15 23.08 -5.88
C VAL A 221 -1.54 23.46 -5.38
N THR A 222 -1.92 23.02 -4.18
CA THR A 222 -3.17 23.45 -3.53
C THR A 222 -3.15 24.96 -3.25
N LEU A 223 -2.04 25.48 -2.73
CA LEU A 223 -1.89 26.92 -2.51
C LEU A 223 -1.90 27.72 -3.82
N ALA A 224 -1.29 27.20 -4.89
CA ALA A 224 -1.38 27.80 -6.22
C ALA A 224 -2.83 27.80 -6.73
N GLY A 225 -3.57 26.71 -6.54
CA GLY A 225 -5.00 26.63 -6.88
C GLY A 225 -5.86 27.61 -6.06
N TRP A 226 -5.55 27.78 -4.78
CA TRP A 226 -6.19 28.80 -3.94
C TRP A 226 -5.92 30.22 -4.47
N GLY A 227 -4.69 30.52 -4.84
CA GLY A 227 -4.32 31.81 -5.47
C GLY A 227 -5.01 32.07 -6.82
N LEU A 228 -5.39 31.01 -7.54
CA LEU A 228 -6.17 31.07 -8.79
C LEU A 228 -7.69 31.08 -8.56
N GLY A 229 -8.16 31.02 -7.31
CA GLY A 229 -9.58 30.98 -6.98
C GLY A 229 -10.27 29.62 -7.22
N LEU A 230 -9.49 28.54 -7.39
CA LEU A 230 -10.00 27.19 -7.61
C LEU A 230 -10.27 26.42 -6.31
N VAL A 231 -9.78 26.92 -5.18
CA VAL A 231 -9.89 26.29 -3.87
C VAL A 231 -10.45 27.31 -2.87
N GLU A 232 -11.49 26.92 -2.14
CA GLU A 232 -12.06 27.73 -1.07
C GLU A 232 -11.40 27.41 0.28
N TYR A 233 -11.17 28.43 1.11
CA TYR A 233 -10.56 28.27 2.43
C TYR A 233 -11.62 27.94 3.48
N HIS A 234 -11.52 26.77 4.11
CA HIS A 234 -12.47 26.29 5.13
C HIS A 234 -11.86 26.17 6.54
N GLY A 235 -10.67 26.75 6.77
CA GLY A 235 -9.96 26.65 8.05
C GLY A 235 -8.90 25.55 8.06
N ILE A 236 -8.14 25.48 9.17
CA ILE A 236 -7.05 24.52 9.34
C ILE A 236 -7.41 23.44 10.38
N PHE A 237 -8.04 23.84 11.48
CA PHE A 237 -8.37 22.99 12.61
C PHE A 237 -9.88 22.86 12.80
N SER A 238 -10.32 21.63 13.11
CA SER A 238 -11.68 21.35 13.59
C SER A 238 -11.68 20.15 14.53
N THR A 239 -12.80 19.92 15.21
CA THR A 239 -13.08 18.62 15.81
C THR A 239 -13.14 17.57 14.69
N PRO A 240 -12.61 16.34 14.92
CA PRO A 240 -12.70 15.27 13.92
C PRO A 240 -14.14 15.06 13.46
N PRO A 241 -14.38 14.87 12.15
CA PRO A 241 -15.68 14.46 11.62
C PRO A 241 -16.17 13.16 12.24
N SER A 242 -17.49 12.89 12.14
CA SER A 242 -18.07 11.68 12.66
C SER A 242 -17.63 10.44 11.87
N LEU A 243 -17.22 9.39 12.57
CA LEU A 243 -16.92 8.06 11.97
C LEU A 243 -18.20 7.25 11.71
N ALA A 244 -19.35 7.66 12.29
CA ALA A 244 -20.58 6.87 12.27
C ALA A 244 -21.01 6.36 10.87
N PRO A 245 -20.86 7.12 9.77
CA PRO A 245 -21.28 6.63 8.45
C PRO A 245 -20.53 5.39 7.96
N THR A 246 -19.27 5.20 8.40
CA THR A 246 -18.41 4.10 7.91
C THR A 246 -18.21 3.01 8.96
N TRP A 247 -18.53 3.28 10.23
CA TRP A 247 -18.33 2.34 11.32
C TRP A 247 -19.21 1.09 11.19
N MET A 248 -18.60 -0.08 11.03
CA MET A 248 -19.27 -1.37 10.84
C MET A 248 -20.31 -1.38 9.71
N ALA A 249 -20.13 -0.54 8.70
CA ALA A 249 -21.05 -0.40 7.58
C ALA A 249 -20.96 -1.55 6.55
N MET A 250 -20.02 -2.49 6.74
CA MET A 250 -19.80 -3.61 5.81
C MET A 250 -21.01 -4.54 5.71
N ASP A 251 -21.43 -4.85 4.48
CA ASP A 251 -22.46 -5.85 4.19
C ASP A 251 -21.81 -7.20 3.87
N LEU A 252 -21.81 -8.10 4.87
CA LEU A 252 -21.27 -9.45 4.71
C LEU A 252 -22.19 -10.37 3.88
N LYS A 253 -23.50 -10.10 3.85
CA LYS A 253 -24.44 -10.96 3.12
C LYS A 253 -24.30 -10.80 1.60
N GLY A 254 -24.08 -9.57 1.14
CA GLY A 254 -23.87 -9.26 -0.27
C GLY A 254 -22.60 -9.89 -0.86
N VAL A 255 -21.64 -10.30 -0.02
CA VAL A 255 -20.39 -10.93 -0.48
C VAL A 255 -20.59 -12.39 -0.90
N PHE A 256 -21.62 -13.08 -0.39
CA PHE A 256 -21.87 -14.49 -0.71
C PHE A 256 -22.51 -14.64 -2.10
N ASN A 257 -21.76 -14.19 -3.11
CA ASN A 257 -22.11 -14.35 -4.51
C ASN A 257 -20.86 -14.77 -5.30
N VAL A 258 -21.06 -15.50 -6.39
CA VAL A 258 -19.94 -16.14 -7.13
C VAL A 258 -18.98 -15.10 -7.70
N SER A 259 -19.46 -13.93 -8.16
CA SER A 259 -18.63 -12.84 -8.68
C SER A 259 -17.70 -12.26 -7.63
N MET A 260 -18.15 -12.21 -6.36
CA MET A 260 -17.37 -11.64 -5.26
C MET A 260 -16.22 -12.54 -4.83
N ILE A 261 -16.24 -13.84 -5.13
CA ILE A 261 -15.11 -14.74 -4.85
C ILE A 261 -13.84 -14.23 -5.53
N SER A 262 -13.92 -13.81 -6.80
CA SER A 262 -12.77 -13.26 -7.52
C SER A 262 -12.27 -11.93 -6.94
N VAL A 263 -13.19 -11.10 -6.45
CA VAL A 263 -12.86 -9.83 -5.76
C VAL A 263 -12.13 -10.09 -4.45
N VAL A 264 -12.63 -11.01 -3.62
CA VAL A 264 -11.99 -11.41 -2.36
C VAL A 264 -10.59 -11.99 -2.61
N LEU A 265 -10.44 -12.86 -3.62
CA LEU A 265 -9.15 -13.42 -4.00
C LEU A 265 -8.18 -12.35 -4.53
N ALA A 266 -8.67 -11.37 -5.32
CA ALA A 266 -7.84 -10.26 -5.79
C ALA A 266 -7.34 -9.41 -4.63
N PHE A 267 -8.22 -9.01 -3.69
CA PHE A 267 -7.81 -8.32 -2.47
C PHE A 267 -6.76 -9.14 -1.69
N LEU A 268 -7.02 -10.42 -1.49
CA LEU A 268 -6.13 -11.32 -0.74
C LEU A 268 -4.73 -11.38 -1.37
N PHE A 269 -4.64 -11.67 -2.67
CA PHE A 269 -3.36 -11.86 -3.33
C PHE A 269 -2.57 -10.56 -3.43
N VAL A 270 -3.21 -9.49 -3.90
CA VAL A 270 -2.52 -8.19 -4.01
C VAL A 270 -2.02 -7.74 -2.65
N HIS A 271 -2.87 -7.79 -1.62
CA HIS A 271 -2.49 -7.42 -0.27
C HIS A 271 -1.32 -8.26 0.26
N MET A 272 -1.41 -9.58 0.14
CA MET A 272 -0.39 -10.49 0.65
C MET A 272 0.98 -10.28 -0.01
N PHE A 273 1.01 -10.06 -1.34
CA PHE A 273 2.28 -9.87 -2.05
C PHE A 273 2.85 -8.47 -1.87
N ASP A 274 2.00 -7.46 -1.84
CA ASP A 274 2.41 -6.08 -1.56
C ASP A 274 3.04 -5.97 -0.16
N THR A 275 2.36 -6.50 0.85
CA THR A 275 2.89 -6.56 2.22
C THR A 275 4.19 -7.35 2.30
N ALA A 276 4.25 -8.55 1.70
CA ALA A 276 5.45 -9.39 1.76
C ALA A 276 6.64 -8.69 1.10
N GLY A 277 6.45 -8.08 -0.07
CA GLY A 277 7.48 -7.34 -0.80
C GLY A 277 7.98 -6.13 -0.01
N THR A 278 7.05 -5.33 0.51
CA THR A 278 7.38 -4.13 1.31
C THR A 278 8.11 -4.49 2.59
N LEU A 279 7.61 -5.46 3.36
CA LEU A 279 8.26 -5.89 4.61
C LEU A 279 9.66 -6.43 4.36
N MET A 280 9.86 -7.25 3.33
CA MET A 280 11.20 -7.76 2.97
C MET A 280 12.15 -6.63 2.58
N GLY A 281 11.70 -5.69 1.76
CA GLY A 281 12.52 -4.54 1.35
C GLY A 281 12.92 -3.62 2.51
N VAL A 282 11.99 -3.35 3.42
CA VAL A 282 12.26 -2.54 4.61
C VAL A 282 13.15 -3.29 5.60
N ALA A 283 12.92 -4.60 5.81
CA ALA A 283 13.74 -5.42 6.71
C ALA A 283 15.22 -5.43 6.32
N GLN A 284 15.52 -5.57 5.03
CA GLN A 284 16.88 -5.52 4.52
C GLN A 284 17.54 -4.17 4.83
N ARG A 285 16.85 -3.06 4.61
CA ARG A 285 17.36 -1.71 4.87
C ARG A 285 17.47 -1.40 6.36
N ALA A 286 16.58 -1.95 7.18
CA ALA A 286 16.57 -1.77 8.63
C ALA A 286 17.59 -2.64 9.37
N GLY A 287 18.27 -3.56 8.66
CA GLY A 287 19.20 -4.51 9.30
C GLY A 287 18.52 -5.57 10.16
N LEU A 288 17.25 -5.91 9.85
CA LEU A 288 16.46 -6.93 10.55
C LEU A 288 16.68 -8.35 9.97
N VAL A 289 17.62 -8.49 9.05
CA VAL A 289 18.02 -9.78 8.44
C VAL A 289 19.24 -10.29 9.18
N ASN A 290 19.15 -11.49 9.76
CA ASN A 290 20.28 -12.10 10.46
C ASN A 290 21.29 -12.74 9.48
N ALA A 291 22.42 -13.28 10.02
CA ALA A 291 23.48 -13.89 9.22
C ALA A 291 23.01 -15.12 8.42
N GLU A 292 21.96 -15.80 8.88
CA GLU A 292 21.34 -16.96 8.20
C GLU A 292 20.29 -16.55 7.16
N GLY A 293 20.13 -15.25 6.88
CA GLY A 293 19.13 -14.73 5.93
C GLY A 293 17.70 -14.74 6.46
N ARG A 294 17.48 -15.02 7.74
CA ARG A 294 16.14 -14.98 8.35
C ARG A 294 15.80 -13.58 8.80
N ILE A 295 14.55 -13.19 8.62
CA ILE A 295 14.03 -11.88 8.99
C ILE A 295 13.45 -11.93 10.40
N GLU A 296 13.96 -11.09 11.30
CA GLU A 296 13.51 -11.02 12.68
C GLU A 296 12.02 -10.61 12.75
N ASN A 297 11.24 -11.35 13.55
CA ASN A 297 9.82 -11.08 13.81
C ASN A 297 8.91 -10.93 12.57
N LEU A 298 9.29 -11.40 11.37
CA LEU A 298 8.49 -11.28 10.14
C LEU A 298 7.07 -11.82 10.33
N SER A 299 6.91 -12.97 11.01
CA SER A 299 5.58 -13.53 11.28
C SER A 299 4.71 -12.60 12.13
N ARG A 300 5.31 -11.86 13.09
CA ARG A 300 4.57 -10.87 13.88
C ARG A 300 4.19 -9.65 13.04
N ALA A 301 5.09 -9.18 12.19
CA ALA A 301 4.81 -8.06 11.30
C ALA A 301 3.65 -8.37 10.34
N MET A 302 3.63 -9.55 9.74
CA MET A 302 2.53 -9.97 8.88
C MET A 302 1.21 -10.19 9.64
N LYS A 303 1.25 -10.63 10.91
CA LYS A 303 0.04 -10.69 11.75
C LYS A 303 -0.48 -9.29 12.07
N ALA A 304 0.40 -8.36 12.41
CA ALA A 304 0.01 -6.97 12.64
C ALA A 304 -0.65 -6.35 11.40
N ASP A 305 -0.10 -6.59 10.22
CA ASP A 305 -0.63 -6.12 8.95
C ASP A 305 -2.03 -6.73 8.66
N SER A 306 -2.18 -8.06 8.75
CA SER A 306 -3.47 -8.72 8.50
C SER A 306 -4.56 -8.31 9.49
N VAL A 307 -4.25 -8.17 10.78
CA VAL A 307 -5.20 -7.67 11.79
C VAL A 307 -5.58 -6.22 11.50
N SER A 308 -4.62 -5.41 11.08
CA SER A 308 -4.86 -4.00 10.71
C SER A 308 -5.83 -3.88 9.53
N SER A 309 -5.74 -4.79 8.56
CA SER A 309 -6.66 -4.81 7.42
C SER A 309 -8.08 -5.22 7.82
N VAL A 310 -8.22 -6.22 8.68
CA VAL A 310 -9.55 -6.60 9.23
C VAL A 310 -10.18 -5.43 9.98
N PHE A 311 -9.39 -4.75 10.83
CA PHE A 311 -9.87 -3.57 11.55
C PHE A 311 -10.15 -2.39 10.61
N GLY A 312 -9.34 -2.21 9.56
CA GLY A 312 -9.59 -1.22 8.51
C GLY A 312 -10.98 -1.36 7.89
N ALA A 313 -11.38 -2.58 7.54
CA ALA A 313 -12.73 -2.85 7.04
C ALA A 313 -13.83 -2.52 8.07
N VAL A 314 -13.59 -2.75 9.37
CA VAL A 314 -14.55 -2.40 10.44
C VAL A 314 -14.74 -0.90 10.56
N VAL A 315 -13.67 -0.10 10.45
CA VAL A 315 -13.78 1.37 10.48
C VAL A 315 -14.22 1.96 9.14
N GLY A 316 -14.22 1.17 8.08
CA GLY A 316 -14.76 1.53 6.78
C GLY A 316 -13.72 1.99 5.77
N VAL A 317 -12.50 1.43 5.77
CA VAL A 317 -11.48 1.68 4.75
C VAL A 317 -11.08 0.39 4.02
N PRO A 318 -10.59 0.50 2.77
CA PRO A 318 -9.97 -0.60 2.04
C PRO A 318 -8.78 -1.21 2.80
N PRO A 319 -8.17 -2.32 2.30
CA PRO A 319 -7.15 -3.04 3.05
C PRO A 319 -6.00 -2.14 3.51
N VAL A 320 -5.69 -2.21 4.80
CA VAL A 320 -4.53 -1.54 5.41
C VAL A 320 -3.30 -2.40 5.15
N THR A 321 -2.23 -1.82 4.61
CA THR A 321 -1.00 -2.53 4.21
C THR A 321 0.24 -1.75 4.65
N SER A 322 1.37 -2.44 4.67
CA SER A 322 2.68 -1.89 4.99
C SER A 322 3.18 -0.95 3.88
N TYR A 323 3.69 0.22 4.25
CA TYR A 323 4.11 1.27 3.31
C TYR A 323 5.61 1.25 3.04
N VAL A 324 5.96 1.26 1.74
CA VAL A 324 7.37 1.30 1.28
C VAL A 324 8.06 2.61 1.66
N GLU A 325 7.33 3.68 1.84
CA GLU A 325 7.79 4.98 2.35
C GLU A 325 8.44 4.91 3.73
N SER A 326 8.17 3.84 4.49
CA SER A 326 8.86 3.54 5.75
C SER A 326 10.38 3.43 5.58
N ALA A 327 10.84 3.13 4.37
CA ALA A 327 12.26 3.13 4.04
C ALA A 327 12.93 4.49 4.26
N ALA A 328 12.19 5.61 4.19
CA ALA A 328 12.71 6.93 4.49
C ALA A 328 13.02 7.10 5.98
N GLY A 329 12.14 6.65 6.87
CA GLY A 329 12.40 6.62 8.30
C GLY A 329 13.55 5.69 8.69
N VAL A 330 13.64 4.52 8.04
CA VAL A 330 14.77 3.61 8.21
C VAL A 330 16.08 4.27 7.76
N ALA A 331 16.08 5.01 6.66
CA ALA A 331 17.24 5.79 6.21
C ALA A 331 17.61 6.91 7.20
N ALA A 332 16.63 7.47 7.92
CA ALA A 332 16.83 8.44 9.00
C ALA A 332 17.31 7.80 10.33
N GLY A 333 17.48 6.48 10.38
CA GLY A 333 18.00 5.75 11.52
C GLY A 333 16.96 4.93 12.30
N GLY A 334 15.72 4.85 11.87
CA GLY A 334 14.69 4.01 12.48
C GLY A 334 15.03 2.53 12.39
N ARG A 335 14.93 1.81 13.51
CA ARG A 335 15.28 0.38 13.63
C ARG A 335 14.27 -0.42 14.41
N THR A 336 13.39 0.25 15.15
CA THR A 336 12.48 -0.38 16.10
C THR A 336 11.04 0.07 15.92
N GLY A 337 10.12 -0.59 16.61
CA GLY A 337 8.70 -0.25 16.61
C GLY A 337 8.37 1.13 17.17
N LEU A 338 9.29 1.81 17.86
CA LEU A 338 9.05 3.17 18.33
C LEU A 338 8.87 4.15 17.16
N THR A 339 9.56 3.94 16.03
CA THR A 339 9.32 4.65 14.78
C THR A 339 7.85 4.53 14.34
N ALA A 340 7.31 3.30 14.27
CA ALA A 340 5.93 3.05 13.87
C ALA A 340 4.91 3.63 14.87
N VAL A 341 5.18 3.50 16.18
CA VAL A 341 4.33 4.12 17.22
C VAL A 341 4.26 5.64 17.05
N THR A 342 5.38 6.27 16.74
CA THR A 342 5.42 7.72 16.46
C THR A 342 4.54 8.08 15.26
N VAL A 343 4.61 7.30 14.18
CA VAL A 343 3.73 7.47 13.00
C VAL A 343 2.26 7.36 13.41
N GLY A 344 1.91 6.34 14.19
CA GLY A 344 0.53 6.14 14.67
C GLY A 344 0.00 7.33 15.48
N ILE A 345 0.81 7.87 16.40
CA ILE A 345 0.44 9.05 17.19
C ILE A 345 0.23 10.27 16.27
N LEU A 346 1.06 10.46 15.25
CA LEU A 346 0.92 11.57 14.30
C LEU A 346 -0.34 11.42 13.45
N PHE A 347 -0.76 10.20 13.08
CA PHE A 347 -2.06 9.99 12.42
C PHE A 347 -3.25 10.36 13.32
N VAL A 348 -3.18 10.04 14.63
CA VAL A 348 -4.20 10.51 15.58
C VAL A 348 -4.24 12.04 15.65
N ALA A 349 -3.10 12.70 15.71
CA ALA A 349 -3.01 14.14 15.70
C ALA A 349 -3.55 14.75 14.38
N ALA A 350 -3.33 14.08 13.26
CA ALA A 350 -3.79 14.53 11.95
C ALA A 350 -5.32 14.59 11.82
N MET A 351 -6.09 13.86 12.62
CA MET A 351 -7.56 13.92 12.60
C MET A 351 -8.13 15.32 12.87
N PHE A 352 -7.40 16.17 13.58
CA PHE A 352 -7.81 17.55 13.86
C PHE A 352 -7.60 18.52 12.70
N PHE A 353 -6.97 18.07 11.60
CA PHE A 353 -6.72 18.84 10.39
C PHE A 353 -7.70 18.50 9.25
N ALA A 354 -8.90 18.03 9.59
CA ALA A 354 -9.92 17.66 8.60
C ALA A 354 -10.29 18.78 7.61
N PRO A 355 -10.44 20.07 8.01
CA PRO A 355 -10.73 21.12 7.04
C PRO A 355 -9.61 21.29 6.02
N LEU A 356 -8.35 21.19 6.44
CA LEU A 356 -7.19 21.24 5.53
C LEU A 356 -7.22 20.09 4.53
N ALA A 357 -7.59 18.90 4.98
CA ALA A 357 -7.72 17.72 4.11
C ALA A 357 -8.82 17.90 3.04
N GLY A 358 -9.96 18.49 3.44
CA GLY A 358 -11.06 18.78 2.52
C GLY A 358 -10.77 19.86 1.49
N MET A 359 -9.72 20.66 1.70
CA MET A 359 -9.28 21.70 0.74
C MET A 359 -8.36 21.16 -0.36
N ILE A 360 -7.79 19.97 -0.21
CA ILE A 360 -6.86 19.38 -1.18
C ILE A 360 -7.64 18.94 -2.43
N PRO A 361 -7.43 19.60 -3.59
CA PRO A 361 -8.22 19.30 -4.79
C PRO A 361 -7.74 18.02 -5.48
N ALA A 362 -8.65 17.39 -6.27
CA ALA A 362 -8.39 16.15 -6.97
C ALA A 362 -7.16 16.21 -7.91
N TYR A 363 -6.91 17.36 -8.56
CA TYR A 363 -5.73 17.51 -9.43
C TYR A 363 -4.40 17.46 -8.64
N ALA A 364 -4.37 17.91 -7.40
CA ALA A 364 -3.16 17.82 -6.58
C ALA A 364 -2.89 16.37 -6.14
N THR A 365 -3.94 15.63 -5.75
CA THR A 365 -3.81 14.20 -5.40
C THR A 365 -3.51 13.33 -6.61
N ALA A 366 -4.02 13.69 -7.80
CA ALA A 366 -3.76 12.98 -9.04
C ALA A 366 -2.26 12.95 -9.42
N GLY A 367 -1.54 14.08 -9.23
CA GLY A 367 -0.09 14.12 -9.43
C GLY A 367 0.66 13.13 -8.53
N ALA A 368 0.22 12.99 -7.27
CA ALA A 368 0.76 12.00 -6.35
C ALA A 368 0.44 10.56 -6.78
N LEU A 369 -0.79 10.29 -7.24
CA LEU A 369 -1.19 8.97 -7.74
C LEU A 369 -0.31 8.53 -8.91
N ILE A 370 -0.06 9.42 -9.88
CA ILE A 370 0.81 9.13 -11.03
C ILE A 370 2.23 8.80 -10.56
N TYR A 371 2.75 9.53 -9.57
CA TYR A 371 4.09 9.27 -9.03
C TYR A 371 4.17 7.92 -8.28
N VAL A 372 3.19 7.61 -7.45
CA VAL A 372 3.12 6.31 -6.75
C VAL A 372 2.98 5.16 -7.75
N ALA A 373 2.19 5.34 -8.80
CA ALA A 373 2.07 4.38 -9.89
C ALA A 373 3.43 4.04 -10.50
N MET A 374 4.26 5.06 -10.77
CA MET A 374 5.62 4.87 -11.29
C MET A 374 6.49 4.05 -10.32
N LEU A 375 6.41 4.31 -9.02
CA LEU A 375 7.16 3.53 -8.02
C LEU A 375 6.74 2.05 -8.02
N MET A 376 5.44 1.77 -8.12
CA MET A 376 4.93 0.39 -8.17
C MET A 376 5.35 -0.33 -9.46
N MET A 377 5.41 0.38 -10.59
CA MET A 377 5.86 -0.17 -11.86
C MET A 377 7.33 -0.60 -11.87
N SER A 378 8.15 -0.12 -10.94
CA SER A 378 9.56 -0.51 -10.84
C SER A 378 9.77 -2.02 -10.66
N GLY A 379 8.76 -2.75 -10.18
CA GLY A 379 8.76 -4.22 -10.09
C GLY A 379 8.95 -4.91 -11.43
N MET A 380 8.61 -4.27 -12.56
CA MET A 380 8.82 -4.82 -13.90
C MET A 380 10.30 -5.10 -14.22
N ALA A 381 11.22 -4.38 -13.59
CA ALA A 381 12.66 -4.60 -13.76
C ALA A 381 13.14 -5.99 -13.25
N HIS A 382 12.34 -6.66 -12.43
CA HIS A 382 12.65 -7.99 -11.86
C HIS A 382 11.98 -9.15 -12.60
N ILE A 383 11.32 -8.86 -13.72
CA ILE A 383 10.73 -9.88 -14.59
C ILE A 383 11.83 -10.46 -15.47
N GLU A 384 11.87 -11.78 -15.62
CA GLU A 384 12.76 -12.45 -16.57
C GLU A 384 12.23 -12.29 -18.00
N TRP A 385 12.75 -11.28 -18.71
CA TRP A 385 12.31 -10.94 -20.06
C TRP A 385 12.76 -11.92 -21.12
N ASP A 386 13.83 -12.66 -20.87
CA ASP A 386 14.41 -13.62 -21.83
C ASP A 386 13.60 -14.93 -21.92
N ASP A 387 12.84 -15.30 -20.88
CA ASP A 387 11.91 -16.44 -20.94
C ASP A 387 10.49 -15.96 -21.30
N ALA A 388 10.08 -16.23 -22.54
CA ALA A 388 8.73 -15.91 -23.03
C ALA A 388 7.61 -16.56 -22.19
N THR A 389 7.88 -17.70 -21.54
CA THR A 389 6.89 -18.37 -20.69
C THR A 389 6.67 -17.69 -19.34
N ASP A 390 7.53 -16.75 -18.97
CA ASP A 390 7.42 -15.89 -17.78
C ASP A 390 7.06 -14.44 -18.14
N SER A 391 7.69 -13.87 -19.19
CA SER A 391 7.47 -12.49 -19.59
C SER A 391 6.09 -12.23 -20.21
N ILE A 392 5.59 -13.13 -21.07
CA ILE A 392 4.25 -12.95 -21.69
C ILE A 392 3.13 -12.95 -20.64
N PRO A 393 3.03 -13.91 -19.71
CA PRO A 393 2.03 -13.87 -18.66
C PRO A 393 2.16 -12.63 -17.77
N ALA A 394 3.38 -12.18 -17.49
CA ALA A 394 3.64 -10.98 -16.72
C ALA A 394 3.10 -9.72 -17.43
N ILE A 395 3.36 -9.57 -18.74
CA ILE A 395 2.83 -8.48 -19.55
C ILE A 395 1.29 -8.52 -19.58
N VAL A 396 0.71 -9.70 -19.83
CA VAL A 396 -0.76 -9.87 -19.84
C VAL A 396 -1.34 -9.44 -18.50
N THR A 397 -0.77 -9.90 -17.38
CA THR A 397 -1.22 -9.48 -16.04
C THR A 397 -1.19 -7.97 -15.89
N ALA A 398 -0.05 -7.35 -16.20
CA ALA A 398 0.17 -5.92 -15.95
C ALA A 398 -0.70 -5.02 -16.85
N ILE A 399 -0.83 -5.35 -18.14
CA ILE A 399 -1.55 -4.52 -19.11
C ILE A 399 -3.07 -4.72 -19.01
N MET A 400 -3.53 -5.92 -18.72
CA MET A 400 -4.98 -6.18 -18.67
C MET A 400 -5.64 -5.49 -17.48
N MET A 401 -4.95 -5.24 -16.37
CA MET A 401 -5.51 -4.53 -15.23
C MET A 401 -6.07 -3.15 -15.59
N PRO A 402 -5.31 -2.23 -16.18
CA PRO A 402 -5.84 -0.94 -16.59
C PRO A 402 -6.79 -1.02 -17.78
N LEU A 403 -6.61 -1.95 -18.73
CA LEU A 403 -7.46 -2.06 -19.91
C LEU A 403 -8.84 -2.59 -19.60
N THR A 404 -8.97 -3.53 -18.65
CA THR A 404 -10.26 -4.06 -18.20
C THR A 404 -10.85 -3.26 -17.04
N PHE A 405 -10.13 -2.28 -16.50
CA PHE A 405 -10.45 -1.61 -15.24
C PHE A 405 -10.70 -2.61 -14.09
N SER A 406 -10.00 -3.74 -14.11
CA SER A 406 -10.15 -4.82 -13.14
C SER A 406 -8.82 -5.47 -12.79
N VAL A 407 -8.38 -5.28 -11.55
CA VAL A 407 -7.20 -5.98 -11.02
C VAL A 407 -7.43 -7.50 -11.01
N ALA A 408 -8.66 -7.94 -10.67
CA ALA A 408 -9.02 -9.34 -10.61
C ALA A 408 -8.93 -10.02 -11.99
N ASP A 409 -9.37 -9.35 -13.06
CA ASP A 409 -9.32 -9.89 -14.42
C ASP A 409 -7.88 -9.94 -14.96
N GLY A 410 -7.09 -8.91 -14.65
CA GLY A 410 -5.66 -8.91 -14.99
C GLY A 410 -4.92 -10.07 -14.34
N ILE A 411 -5.15 -10.33 -13.06
CA ILE A 411 -4.59 -11.48 -12.34
C ILE A 411 -5.05 -12.79 -12.99
N ALA A 412 -6.37 -12.93 -13.22
CA ALA A 412 -6.94 -14.15 -13.78
C ALA A 412 -6.36 -14.48 -15.17
N LEU A 413 -6.31 -13.50 -16.06
CA LEU A 413 -5.76 -13.68 -17.42
C LEU A 413 -4.27 -14.00 -17.38
N GLY A 414 -3.51 -13.37 -16.48
CA GLY A 414 -2.09 -13.68 -16.29
C GLY A 414 -1.84 -15.11 -15.84
N PHE A 415 -2.60 -15.58 -14.85
CA PHE A 415 -2.49 -16.96 -14.35
C PHE A 415 -2.88 -18.00 -15.43
N ILE A 416 -3.99 -17.76 -16.15
CA ILE A 416 -4.41 -18.63 -17.25
C ILE A 416 -3.33 -18.68 -18.33
N THR A 417 -2.77 -17.53 -18.72
CA THR A 417 -1.71 -17.43 -19.73
C THR A 417 -0.45 -18.17 -19.27
N TYR A 418 -0.07 -18.02 -18.00
CA TYR A 418 1.10 -18.71 -17.44
C TYR A 418 0.94 -20.23 -17.51
N VAL A 419 -0.18 -20.74 -17.01
CA VAL A 419 -0.46 -22.20 -17.03
C VAL A 419 -0.51 -22.72 -18.46
N ALA A 420 -1.18 -22.01 -19.37
CA ALA A 420 -1.30 -22.40 -20.77
C ALA A 420 0.07 -22.44 -21.48
N LEU A 421 0.95 -21.45 -21.29
CA LEU A 421 2.26 -21.41 -21.91
C LEU A 421 3.20 -22.47 -21.31
N LYS A 422 3.27 -22.61 -19.99
CA LYS A 422 4.11 -23.63 -19.36
C LYS A 422 3.66 -25.05 -19.74
N ALA A 423 2.35 -25.32 -19.81
CA ALA A 423 1.82 -26.60 -20.25
C ALA A 423 2.10 -26.85 -21.76
N GLY A 424 1.85 -25.85 -22.61
CA GLY A 424 2.08 -25.95 -24.05
C GLY A 424 3.55 -26.11 -24.45
N THR A 425 4.48 -25.63 -23.62
CA THR A 425 5.93 -25.79 -23.82
C THR A 425 6.51 -27.01 -23.09
N GLY A 426 5.67 -27.83 -22.45
CA GLY A 426 6.12 -29.03 -21.74
C GLY A 426 6.77 -28.79 -20.38
N LYS A 427 6.75 -27.56 -19.87
CA LYS A 427 7.30 -27.18 -18.56
C LYS A 427 6.32 -27.46 -17.41
N PHE A 428 5.71 -28.65 -17.38
CA PHE A 428 4.69 -29.02 -16.36
C PHE A 428 5.22 -28.96 -14.91
N LYS A 429 6.52 -29.16 -14.71
CA LYS A 429 7.14 -29.12 -13.37
C LYS A 429 7.11 -27.73 -12.73
N ASP A 430 7.01 -26.68 -13.54
CA ASP A 430 6.97 -25.30 -13.08
C ASP A 430 5.57 -24.85 -12.66
N ILE A 431 4.54 -25.71 -12.91
CA ILE A 431 3.16 -25.42 -12.57
C ILE A 431 2.83 -26.13 -11.25
N SER A 432 2.69 -25.35 -10.17
CA SER A 432 2.25 -25.89 -8.88
C SER A 432 0.77 -26.33 -8.93
N ILE A 433 0.39 -27.24 -8.04
CA ILE A 433 -1.01 -27.68 -7.91
C ILE A 433 -1.94 -26.49 -7.63
N SER A 434 -1.48 -25.54 -6.82
CA SER A 434 -2.22 -24.29 -6.54
C SER A 434 -2.51 -23.48 -7.80
N LEU A 435 -1.55 -23.39 -8.73
CA LEU A 435 -1.76 -22.68 -10.00
C LEU A 435 -2.79 -23.37 -10.87
N TRP A 436 -2.81 -24.69 -10.92
CA TRP A 436 -3.85 -25.45 -11.62
C TRP A 436 -5.24 -25.17 -11.04
N VAL A 437 -5.38 -25.21 -9.71
CA VAL A 437 -6.65 -24.94 -9.01
C VAL A 437 -7.10 -23.48 -9.26
N LEU A 438 -6.21 -22.50 -9.12
CA LEU A 438 -6.53 -21.10 -9.36
C LEU A 438 -6.91 -20.86 -10.83
N CYS A 439 -6.18 -21.46 -11.78
CA CYS A 439 -6.49 -21.37 -13.20
C CYS A 439 -7.90 -21.93 -13.48
N ALA A 440 -8.25 -23.08 -12.91
CA ALA A 440 -9.60 -23.66 -13.06
C ALA A 440 -10.69 -22.75 -12.49
N ILE A 441 -10.47 -22.14 -11.33
CA ILE A 441 -11.39 -21.17 -10.72
C ILE A 441 -11.57 -19.96 -11.63
N PHE A 442 -10.48 -19.39 -12.17
CA PHE A 442 -10.55 -18.23 -13.05
C PHE A 442 -11.19 -18.53 -14.41
N ILE A 443 -10.93 -19.70 -14.98
CA ILE A 443 -11.62 -20.16 -16.20
C ILE A 443 -13.12 -20.33 -15.94
N ALA A 444 -13.48 -20.96 -14.82
CA ALA A 444 -14.90 -21.09 -14.44
C ALA A 444 -15.56 -19.72 -14.27
N LYS A 445 -14.86 -18.74 -13.67
CA LYS A 445 -15.34 -17.36 -13.60
C LYS A 445 -15.71 -16.80 -14.99
N PHE A 446 -14.81 -16.91 -15.98
CA PHE A 446 -15.07 -16.36 -17.32
C PHE A 446 -16.11 -17.13 -18.15
N ILE A 447 -16.41 -18.37 -17.78
CA ILE A 447 -17.45 -19.18 -18.46
C ILE A 447 -18.84 -18.92 -17.86
N PHE A 448 -18.93 -18.74 -16.54
CA PHE A 448 -20.22 -18.73 -15.82
C PHE A 448 -20.63 -17.33 -15.33
N LEU A 449 -19.78 -16.33 -15.45
CA LEU A 449 -20.00 -14.93 -15.08
C LEU A 449 -19.75 -13.99 -16.24
#